data_b7562b3a71377329228595b0f701b697
#
_entry.id   b7562b3a71377329228595b0f701b697
#
_cell.length_a   1.000
_cell.length_b   1.000
_cell.length_c   1.000
_cell.angle_alpha   90.00
_cell.angle_beta   90.00
_cell.angle_gamma   90.00
#
_symmetry.space_group_name_H-M   'P 1'
#
loop_
_entity.id
_entity.type
_entity.pdbx_description
1 polymer ?
#
loop_
_entity_poly.entity_id
_entity_poly.type
_entity_poly.pdbx_seq_one_letter_code
_entity_poly.pdbx_strand_id
1 'polypeptide(L)'
;MRRTSFSDMSCSIARTLEQVGDWWTLLIVREAFWGTRRFGEFQANLGIAPNVLTQRLHDLVAHGILEITATSDNGRALDYRLSDKGRDLLPVIVALAQWGDRHAPAPDGPPVRIVERRNGREVAPLALRSSATGRVLTPRDVTVTEGPGAGPAEQARFDAIRAKLGHKAGTQAG
;
A
#
# COMPACT_ATOMS: atom_id res chain seq x y z
N MET A 1 7.65 19.96 -9.71
CA MET A 1 6.25 19.64 -10.07
C MET A 1 5.41 19.74 -8.79
N ARG A 2 4.35 20.58 -8.77
CA ARG A 2 3.52 20.75 -7.56
C ARG A 2 2.66 19.50 -7.40
N ARG A 3 2.77 18.79 -6.28
CA ARG A 3 1.96 17.59 -5.99
C ARG A 3 0.51 18.02 -5.83
N THR A 4 -0.39 17.40 -6.57
CA THR A 4 -1.85 17.58 -6.37
C THR A 4 -2.24 16.85 -5.09
N SER A 5 -2.90 17.54 -4.16
CA SER A 5 -3.44 16.93 -2.94
C SER A 5 -4.72 16.17 -3.26
N PHE A 6 -4.91 15.04 -2.59
CA PHE A 6 -6.11 14.21 -2.64
C PHE A 6 -6.94 14.30 -1.35
N SER A 7 -6.59 15.23 -0.44
CA SER A 7 -7.22 15.36 0.89
C SER A 7 -8.75 15.53 0.82
N ASP A 8 -9.24 16.21 -0.22
CA ASP A 8 -10.65 16.51 -0.40
C ASP A 8 -11.45 15.40 -1.09
N MET A 9 -10.77 14.31 -1.49
CA MET A 9 -11.43 13.16 -2.11
C MET A 9 -12.02 12.24 -1.04
N SER A 10 -13.29 11.87 -1.18
CA SER A 10 -13.98 10.91 -0.30
C SER A 10 -13.50 9.47 -0.48
N CYS A 11 -12.67 9.18 -1.49
CA CYS A 11 -12.15 7.88 -1.82
C CYS A 11 -11.05 7.41 -0.83
N SER A 12 -11.21 6.24 -0.21
CA SER A 12 -10.22 5.67 0.71
C SER A 12 -8.87 5.43 0.03
N ILE A 13 -8.85 5.05 -1.26
CA ILE A 13 -7.61 4.89 -2.03
C ILE A 13 -6.90 6.23 -2.17
N ALA A 14 -7.63 7.31 -2.53
CA ALA A 14 -7.06 8.64 -2.66
C ALA A 14 -6.47 9.14 -1.34
N ARG A 15 -7.18 8.95 -0.22
CA ARG A 15 -6.68 9.30 1.12
C ARG A 15 -5.46 8.46 1.53
N THR A 16 -5.38 7.21 1.12
CA THR A 16 -4.18 6.39 1.33
C THR A 16 -3.01 6.90 0.49
N LEU A 17 -3.25 7.22 -0.79
CA LEU A 17 -2.22 7.76 -1.68
C LEU A 17 -1.71 9.13 -1.22
N GLU A 18 -2.53 9.93 -0.53
CA GLU A 18 -2.06 11.18 0.10
C GLU A 18 -0.94 10.92 1.11
N GLN A 19 -1.02 9.83 1.87
CA GLN A 19 -0.06 9.49 2.91
C GLN A 19 1.15 8.68 2.38
N VAL A 20 0.92 7.74 1.45
CA VAL A 20 1.95 6.78 1.00
C VAL A 20 2.10 6.70 -0.52
N GLY A 21 1.43 7.55 -1.30
CA GLY A 21 1.40 7.45 -2.77
C GLY A 21 2.66 7.92 -3.49
N ASP A 22 3.67 8.40 -2.78
CA ASP A 22 4.98 8.66 -3.36
C ASP A 22 5.77 7.35 -3.43
N TRP A 23 6.42 7.09 -4.54
CA TRP A 23 7.18 5.84 -4.75
C TRP A 23 8.29 5.61 -3.72
N TRP A 24 9.01 6.69 -3.31
CA TRP A 24 10.03 6.58 -2.27
C TRP A 24 9.44 6.18 -0.93
N THR A 25 8.25 6.66 -0.61
CA THR A 25 7.53 6.34 0.63
C THR A 25 7.30 4.84 0.77
N LEU A 26 6.78 4.18 -0.28
CA LEU A 26 6.57 2.72 -0.26
C LEU A 26 7.90 1.93 -0.20
N LEU A 27 8.96 2.43 -0.85
CA LEU A 27 10.29 1.81 -0.77
C LEU A 27 10.90 1.96 0.63
N ILE A 28 10.73 3.11 1.30
CA ILE A 28 11.18 3.31 2.68
C ILE A 28 10.40 2.38 3.64
N VAL A 29 9.08 2.26 3.47
CA VAL A 29 8.26 1.33 4.26
C VAL A 29 8.73 -0.11 4.07
N ARG A 30 9.04 -0.53 2.83
CA ARG A 30 9.62 -1.84 2.52
C ARG A 30 10.94 -2.05 3.28
N GLU A 31 11.87 -1.10 3.22
CA GLU A 31 13.14 -1.18 3.94
C GLU A 31 12.93 -1.32 5.45
N ALA A 32 12.00 -0.56 6.01
CA ALA A 32 11.66 -0.65 7.42
C ALA A 32 11.11 -2.03 7.82
N PHE A 33 10.33 -2.71 6.94
CA PHE A 33 9.92 -4.11 7.13
C PHE A 33 11.11 -5.06 7.13
N TRP A 34 12.13 -4.80 6.31
CA TRP A 34 13.36 -5.62 6.23
C TRP A 34 14.34 -5.37 7.38
N GLY A 35 14.04 -4.41 8.24
CA GLY A 35 14.81 -4.16 9.44
C GLY A 35 15.71 -2.93 9.40
N THR A 36 15.72 -2.19 8.30
CA THR A 36 16.41 -0.90 8.20
C THR A 36 15.84 0.08 9.22
N ARG A 37 16.73 0.78 9.97
CA ARG A 37 16.32 1.67 11.07
C ARG A 37 16.94 3.06 10.98
N ARG A 38 18.14 3.19 10.46
CA ARG A 38 18.92 4.43 10.51
C ARG A 38 18.90 5.16 9.19
N PHE A 39 18.94 6.50 9.26
CA PHE A 39 18.96 7.37 8.07
C PHE A 39 20.00 6.93 7.04
N GLY A 40 21.25 6.70 7.47
CA GLY A 40 22.34 6.29 6.58
C GLY A 40 22.12 4.94 5.92
N GLU A 41 21.45 3.98 6.61
CA GLU A 41 21.08 2.69 6.06
C GLU A 41 20.02 2.84 4.96
N PHE A 42 18.95 3.61 5.22
CA PHE A 42 17.95 3.91 4.19
C PHE A 42 18.57 4.58 2.96
N GLN A 43 19.46 5.55 3.19
CA GLN A 43 20.13 6.23 2.10
C GLN A 43 20.99 5.28 1.26
N ALA A 44 21.80 4.43 1.91
CA ALA A 44 22.67 3.47 1.24
C ALA A 44 21.88 2.41 0.46
N ASN A 45 20.82 1.85 1.08
CA ASN A 45 20.02 0.78 0.48
C ASN A 45 19.17 1.26 -0.70
N LEU A 46 18.69 2.52 -0.65
CA LEU A 46 17.78 3.06 -1.67
C LEU A 46 18.47 3.92 -2.74
N GLY A 47 19.70 4.38 -2.49
CA GLY A 47 20.35 5.35 -3.38
C GLY A 47 19.61 6.69 -3.47
N ILE A 48 18.80 7.02 -2.48
CA ILE A 48 17.95 8.21 -2.45
C ILE A 48 18.75 9.45 -2.03
N ALA A 49 18.44 10.61 -2.63
CA ALA A 49 19.06 11.87 -2.24
C ALA A 49 18.69 12.25 -0.79
N PRO A 50 19.66 12.73 0.03
CA PRO A 50 19.46 12.99 1.46
C PRO A 50 18.28 13.93 1.78
N ASN A 51 18.09 14.97 0.99
CA ASN A 51 16.99 15.92 1.16
C ASN A 51 15.62 15.28 0.89
N VAL A 52 15.54 14.40 -0.10
CA VAL A 52 14.30 13.65 -0.40
C VAL A 52 14.01 12.67 0.73
N LEU A 53 15.02 11.91 1.18
CA LEU A 53 14.88 10.97 2.29
C LEU A 53 14.42 11.68 3.56
N THR A 54 15.04 12.81 3.90
CA THR A 54 14.65 13.61 5.07
C THR A 54 13.17 13.97 5.02
N GLN A 55 12.72 14.49 3.88
CA GLN A 55 11.32 14.88 3.71
C GLN A 55 10.38 13.67 3.85
N ARG A 56 10.71 12.54 3.22
CA ARG A 56 9.87 11.34 3.27
C ARG A 56 9.80 10.70 4.65
N LEU A 57 10.92 10.64 5.37
CA LEU A 57 10.92 10.16 6.75
C LEU A 57 10.12 11.09 7.67
N HIS A 58 10.24 12.40 7.49
CA HIS A 58 9.43 13.37 8.22
C HIS A 58 7.92 13.17 7.95
N ASP A 59 7.53 13.06 6.68
CA ASP A 59 6.14 12.85 6.30
C ASP A 59 5.58 11.53 6.85
N LEU A 60 6.36 10.44 6.80
CA LEU A 60 5.98 9.15 7.36
C LEU A 60 5.79 9.18 8.88
N VAL A 61 6.61 9.95 9.59
CA VAL A 61 6.46 10.17 11.03
C VAL A 61 5.22 11.04 11.31
N ALA A 62 5.04 12.14 10.57
CA ALA A 62 3.88 13.02 10.70
C ALA A 62 2.56 12.28 10.45
N HIS A 63 2.53 11.33 9.52
CA HIS A 63 1.37 10.47 9.26
C HIS A 63 1.25 9.30 10.24
N GLY A 64 2.15 9.16 11.21
CA GLY A 64 2.14 8.07 12.19
C GLY A 64 2.39 6.68 11.59
N ILE A 65 3.09 6.60 10.46
CA ILE A 65 3.48 5.34 9.80
C ILE A 65 4.82 4.86 10.37
N LEU A 66 5.74 5.80 10.61
CA LEU A 66 6.98 5.55 11.35
C LEU A 66 6.94 6.25 12.71
N GLU A 67 7.68 5.69 13.64
CA GLU A 67 7.98 6.26 14.95
C GLU A 67 9.49 6.44 15.08
N ILE A 68 9.89 7.50 15.79
CA ILE A 68 11.28 7.77 16.10
C ILE A 68 11.58 7.31 17.53
N THR A 69 12.63 6.52 17.67
CA THR A 69 13.17 6.13 18.99
C THR A 69 14.61 6.60 19.09
N ALA A 70 14.94 7.30 20.16
CA ALA A 70 16.35 7.66 20.44
C ALA A 70 17.11 6.40 20.86
N THR A 71 18.26 6.14 20.20
CA THR A 71 19.08 4.94 20.46
C THR A 71 20.32 5.20 21.28
N SER A 72 20.57 6.46 21.66
CA SER A 72 21.73 6.83 22.48
C SER A 72 21.32 7.82 23.56
N ASP A 73 21.98 7.74 24.72
CA ASP A 73 21.76 8.64 25.86
C ASP A 73 21.99 10.12 25.53
N ASN A 74 22.70 10.42 24.45
CA ASN A 74 22.97 11.77 23.97
C ASN A 74 22.06 12.21 22.80
N GLY A 75 21.04 11.42 22.43
CA GLY A 75 20.00 11.78 21.44
C GLY A 75 20.50 11.95 19.99
N ARG A 76 21.76 11.62 19.69
CA ARG A 76 22.37 11.85 18.37
C ARG A 76 22.02 10.79 17.32
N ALA A 77 21.58 9.60 17.73
CA ALA A 77 21.18 8.55 16.81
C ALA A 77 19.66 8.30 16.92
N LEU A 78 18.98 8.43 15.80
CA LEU A 78 17.54 8.19 15.69
C LEU A 78 17.30 6.89 14.94
N ASP A 79 16.48 6.02 15.52
CA ASP A 79 15.93 4.84 14.85
C ASP A 79 14.50 5.13 14.38
N TYR A 80 14.24 4.84 13.13
CA TYR A 80 12.89 4.86 12.54
C TYR A 80 12.31 3.46 12.56
N ARG A 81 11.14 3.30 13.15
CA ARG A 81 10.45 2.00 13.28
C ARG A 81 9.03 2.11 12.77
N LEU A 82 8.53 1.02 12.19
CA LEU A 82 7.12 0.97 11.83
C LEU A 82 6.25 1.01 13.10
N SER A 83 5.29 1.93 13.12
CA SER A 83 4.17 1.91 14.07
C SER A 83 3.23 0.73 13.77
N ASP A 84 2.18 0.52 14.58
CA ASP A 84 1.13 -0.46 14.24
C ASP A 84 0.46 -0.11 12.92
N LYS A 85 0.11 1.16 12.70
CA LYS A 85 -0.40 1.66 11.43
C LYS A 85 0.55 1.39 10.25
N GLY A 86 1.84 1.57 10.46
CA GLY A 86 2.85 1.26 9.46
C GLY A 86 2.92 -0.24 9.16
N ARG A 87 2.81 -1.09 10.18
CA ARG A 87 2.79 -2.55 10.04
C ARG A 87 1.59 -3.05 9.23
N ASP A 88 0.45 -2.38 9.31
CA ASP A 88 -0.76 -2.71 8.52
C ASP A 88 -0.56 -2.52 7.01
N LEU A 89 0.51 -1.84 6.57
CA LEU A 89 0.88 -1.76 5.16
C LEU A 89 1.55 -3.03 4.61
N LEU A 90 1.90 -4.02 5.45
CA LEU A 90 2.55 -5.25 4.98
C LEU A 90 1.81 -5.95 3.84
N PRO A 91 0.48 -6.16 3.89
CA PRO A 91 -0.24 -6.75 2.76
C PRO A 91 -0.13 -5.95 1.47
N VAL A 92 -0.06 -4.61 1.55
CA VAL A 92 0.11 -3.73 0.39
C VAL A 92 1.49 -3.92 -0.23
N ILE A 93 2.55 -3.95 0.58
CA ILE A 93 3.93 -4.19 0.13
C ILE A 93 4.05 -5.58 -0.51
N VAL A 94 3.47 -6.61 0.12
CA VAL A 94 3.47 -7.99 -0.42
C VAL A 94 2.71 -8.07 -1.74
N ALA A 95 1.54 -7.41 -1.85
CA ALA A 95 0.77 -7.37 -3.08
C ALA A 95 1.54 -6.71 -4.23
N LEU A 96 2.24 -5.60 -3.95
CA LEU A 96 3.09 -4.91 -4.93
C LEU A 96 4.26 -5.80 -5.38
N ALA A 97 4.93 -6.48 -4.45
CA ALA A 97 6.02 -7.40 -4.77
C ALA A 97 5.53 -8.56 -5.65
N GLN A 98 4.47 -9.25 -5.25
CA GLN A 98 3.91 -10.37 -6.00
C GLN A 98 3.37 -9.97 -7.38
N TRP A 99 2.84 -8.75 -7.50
CA TRP A 99 2.42 -8.21 -8.79
C TRP A 99 3.64 -7.90 -9.67
N GLY A 100 4.69 -7.29 -9.11
CA GLY A 100 5.93 -6.98 -9.79
C GLY A 100 6.64 -8.24 -10.31
N ASP A 101 6.79 -9.26 -9.46
CA ASP A 101 7.41 -10.53 -9.82
C ASP A 101 6.69 -11.23 -10.99
N ARG A 102 5.36 -11.05 -11.09
CA ARG A 102 4.55 -11.66 -12.14
C ARG A 102 4.59 -10.88 -13.46
N HIS A 103 4.58 -9.53 -13.41
CA HIS A 103 4.34 -8.68 -14.57
C HIS A 103 5.56 -7.87 -15.01
N ALA A 104 6.55 -7.75 -14.15
CA ALA A 104 7.84 -7.08 -14.41
C ALA A 104 8.99 -7.91 -13.82
N PRO A 105 9.12 -9.21 -14.19
CA PRO A 105 10.10 -10.10 -13.58
C PRO A 105 11.53 -9.64 -13.87
N ALA A 106 12.41 -9.80 -12.89
CA ALA A 106 13.84 -9.66 -13.11
C ALA A 106 14.35 -10.87 -13.93
N PRO A 107 15.43 -10.71 -14.73
CA PRO A 107 15.94 -11.77 -15.61
C PRO A 107 16.25 -13.08 -14.88
N ASP A 108 16.78 -12.99 -13.66
CA ASP A 108 17.20 -14.14 -12.85
C ASP A 108 16.14 -14.56 -11.81
N GLY A 109 14.92 -14.06 -11.94
CA GLY A 109 13.81 -14.31 -11.01
C GLY A 109 13.74 -13.30 -9.87
N PRO A 110 12.80 -13.48 -8.91
CA PRO A 110 12.60 -12.56 -7.81
C PRO A 110 13.86 -12.39 -6.96
N PRO A 111 14.35 -11.15 -6.74
CA PRO A 111 15.55 -10.92 -5.94
C PRO A 111 15.32 -11.16 -4.44
N VAL A 112 14.06 -11.21 -4.00
CA VAL A 112 13.68 -11.42 -2.60
C VAL A 112 12.50 -12.38 -2.54
N ARG A 113 12.55 -13.33 -1.60
CA ARG A 113 11.42 -14.19 -1.27
C ARG A 113 10.83 -13.79 0.06
N ILE A 114 9.52 -13.65 0.10
CA ILE A 114 8.77 -13.34 1.33
C ILE A 114 8.38 -14.66 1.97
N VAL A 115 8.90 -14.91 3.17
CA VAL A 115 8.76 -16.18 3.87
C VAL A 115 8.19 -16.00 5.28
N GLU A 116 7.52 -17.03 5.78
CA GLU A 116 7.10 -17.10 7.17
C GLU A 116 8.31 -17.18 8.08
N ARG A 117 8.43 -16.26 9.04
CA ARG A 117 9.55 -16.20 10.00
C ARG A 117 9.71 -17.50 10.78
N ARG A 118 8.60 -18.20 11.07
CA ARG A 118 8.59 -19.39 11.91
C ARG A 118 9.22 -20.62 11.22
N ASN A 119 9.02 -20.78 9.94
CA ASN A 119 9.34 -22.05 9.23
C ASN A 119 10.11 -21.86 7.92
N GLY A 120 10.34 -20.61 7.49
CA GLY A 120 11.06 -20.29 6.24
C GLY A 120 10.27 -20.61 4.97
N ARG A 121 9.00 -21.01 5.05
CA ARG A 121 8.18 -21.30 3.88
C ARG A 121 7.70 -20.01 3.22
N GLU A 122 7.60 -20.02 1.92
CA GLU A 122 7.10 -18.88 1.16
C GLU A 122 5.65 -18.56 1.52
N VAL A 123 5.37 -17.26 1.62
CA VAL A 123 4.01 -16.76 1.80
C VAL A 123 3.21 -17.01 0.53
N ALA A 124 2.05 -17.61 0.67
CA ALA A 124 1.14 -17.85 -0.45
C ALA A 124 0.77 -16.53 -1.17
N PRO A 125 0.45 -16.60 -2.48
CA PRO A 125 -0.06 -15.44 -3.21
C PRO A 125 -1.26 -14.82 -2.50
N LEU A 126 -1.24 -13.50 -2.36
CA LEU A 126 -2.38 -12.77 -1.81
C LEU A 126 -3.59 -12.93 -2.71
N ALA A 127 -4.72 -13.22 -2.13
CA ALA A 127 -5.97 -13.40 -2.84
C ALA A 127 -7.14 -12.81 -2.04
N LEU A 128 -8.07 -12.17 -2.75
CA LEU A 128 -9.35 -11.78 -2.17
C LEU A 128 -10.16 -13.03 -1.84
N ARG A 129 -10.81 -13.03 -0.68
CA ARG A 129 -11.66 -14.15 -0.24
C ARG A 129 -13.04 -13.66 0.16
N SER A 130 -14.04 -14.47 -0.15
CA SER A 130 -15.40 -14.28 0.33
C SER A 130 -15.43 -14.40 1.86
N SER A 131 -15.97 -13.42 2.54
CA SER A 131 -16.18 -13.46 4.00
C SER A 131 -17.20 -14.53 4.41
N ALA A 132 -18.14 -14.87 3.51
CA ALA A 132 -19.18 -15.88 3.77
C ALA A 132 -18.70 -17.33 3.57
N THR A 133 -17.81 -17.58 2.58
CA THR A 133 -17.45 -18.95 2.16
C THR A 133 -15.96 -19.25 2.22
N GLY A 134 -15.08 -18.25 2.42
CA GLY A 134 -13.63 -18.39 2.33
C GLY A 134 -13.10 -18.61 0.90
N ARG A 135 -13.97 -18.76 -0.11
CA ARG A 135 -13.59 -18.98 -1.51
C ARG A 135 -12.74 -17.82 -2.04
N VAL A 136 -11.73 -18.12 -2.82
CA VAL A 136 -10.94 -17.13 -3.55
C VAL A 136 -11.83 -16.46 -4.60
N LEU A 137 -11.76 -15.14 -4.66
CA LEU A 137 -12.53 -14.30 -5.57
C LEU A 137 -11.64 -13.80 -6.71
N THR A 138 -12.20 -13.78 -7.91
CA THR A 138 -11.61 -13.17 -9.12
C THR A 138 -12.19 -11.77 -9.34
N PRO A 139 -11.62 -10.96 -10.26
CA PRO A 139 -12.22 -9.66 -10.62
C PRO A 139 -13.67 -9.72 -11.13
N ARG A 140 -14.11 -10.90 -11.59
CA ARG A 140 -15.51 -11.11 -12.05
C ARG A 140 -16.46 -11.38 -10.88
N ASP A 141 -15.93 -11.78 -9.73
CA ASP A 141 -16.72 -12.12 -8.54
C ASP A 141 -16.94 -10.92 -7.63
N VAL A 142 -16.30 -9.78 -7.90
CA VAL A 142 -16.36 -8.59 -7.03
C VAL A 142 -16.92 -7.39 -7.77
N THR A 143 -17.66 -6.57 -7.05
CA THR A 143 -18.14 -5.27 -7.51
C THR A 143 -18.05 -4.26 -6.39
N VAL A 144 -18.30 -3.01 -6.69
CA VAL A 144 -18.35 -1.93 -5.72
C VAL A 144 -19.80 -1.46 -5.53
N THR A 145 -20.13 -1.12 -4.30
CA THR A 145 -21.42 -0.52 -3.94
C THR A 145 -21.17 0.66 -3.01
N GLU A 146 -22.21 1.43 -2.76
CA GLU A 146 -22.14 2.56 -1.85
C GLU A 146 -21.73 2.10 -0.46
N GLY A 147 -20.82 2.85 0.15
CA GLY A 147 -20.51 2.72 1.57
C GLY A 147 -21.28 3.77 2.39
N PRO A 148 -21.27 3.65 3.72
CA PRO A 148 -21.99 4.57 4.61
C PRO A 148 -21.52 6.03 4.52
N GLY A 149 -20.32 6.28 3.98
CA GLY A 149 -19.78 7.61 3.76
C GLY A 149 -19.98 8.16 2.34
N ALA A 150 -20.81 7.51 1.52
CA ALA A 150 -21.06 7.98 0.15
C ALA A 150 -21.90 9.26 0.17
N GLY A 151 -21.33 10.35 -0.38
CA GLY A 151 -22.05 11.60 -0.58
C GLY A 151 -22.89 11.61 -1.87
N PRO A 152 -23.57 12.73 -2.19
CA PRO A 152 -24.44 12.82 -3.37
C PRO A 152 -23.71 12.54 -4.69
N ALA A 153 -22.46 12.97 -4.81
CA ALA A 153 -21.67 12.74 -6.02
C ALA A 153 -21.33 11.25 -6.23
N GLU A 154 -20.96 10.54 -5.15
CA GLU A 154 -20.73 9.11 -5.18
C GLU A 154 -22.02 8.35 -5.48
N GLN A 155 -23.14 8.73 -4.86
CA GLN A 155 -24.44 8.13 -5.12
C GLN A 155 -24.80 8.24 -6.60
N ALA A 156 -24.74 9.44 -7.18
CA ALA A 156 -24.99 9.65 -8.62
C ALA A 156 -24.09 8.80 -9.51
N ARG A 157 -22.81 8.62 -9.13
CA ARG A 157 -21.88 7.76 -9.84
C ARG A 157 -22.30 6.29 -9.78
N PHE A 158 -22.71 5.79 -8.62
CA PHE A 158 -23.17 4.40 -8.45
C PHE A 158 -24.48 4.17 -9.18
N ASP A 159 -25.42 5.13 -9.22
CA ASP A 159 -26.64 5.07 -10.03
C ASP A 159 -26.31 4.92 -11.51
N ALA A 160 -25.36 5.70 -12.02
CA ALA A 160 -24.91 5.60 -13.41
C ALA A 160 -24.24 4.24 -13.71
N ILE A 161 -23.48 3.66 -12.77
CA ILE A 161 -22.89 2.32 -12.91
C ILE A 161 -23.99 1.26 -12.96
N ARG A 162 -24.97 1.32 -12.05
CA ARG A 162 -26.13 0.39 -12.03
C ARG A 162 -26.92 0.44 -13.32
N ALA A 163 -27.19 1.63 -13.85
CA ALA A 163 -27.90 1.79 -15.12
C ALA A 163 -27.16 1.13 -16.28
N LYS A 164 -25.81 1.28 -16.35
CA LYS A 164 -24.96 0.64 -17.38
C LYS A 164 -24.94 -0.89 -17.26
N LEU A 165 -24.91 -1.43 -16.04
CA LEU A 165 -24.91 -2.88 -15.80
C LEU A 165 -26.30 -3.50 -16.06
N GLY A 166 -27.38 -2.84 -15.68
CA GLY A 166 -28.76 -3.24 -15.97
C GLY A 166 -29.07 -3.26 -17.48
N HIS A 167 -28.54 -2.33 -18.25
CA HIS A 167 -28.67 -2.32 -19.73
C HIS A 167 -27.96 -3.49 -20.40
N LYS A 168 -26.81 -3.96 -19.86
CA LYS A 168 -26.10 -5.14 -20.39
C LYS A 168 -26.81 -6.46 -20.10
N ALA A 169 -27.55 -6.57 -19.00
CA ALA A 169 -28.32 -7.77 -18.66
C ALA A 169 -29.56 -7.94 -19.57
N GLY A 170 -30.13 -6.85 -20.06
CA GLY A 170 -31.28 -6.87 -20.97
C GLY A 170 -30.93 -7.19 -22.43
N THR A 171 -29.67 -7.02 -22.85
CA THR A 171 -29.26 -7.19 -24.25
C THR A 171 -28.78 -8.62 -24.55
N GLN A 172 -28.62 -9.49 -23.55
CA GLN A 172 -28.22 -10.91 -23.73
C GLN A 172 -29.40 -11.89 -23.65
N ALA A 173 -30.61 -11.40 -23.51
CA ALA A 173 -31.85 -12.24 -23.46
C ALA A 173 -32.76 -12.04 -24.70
N GLY A 174 -32.16 -11.66 -25.84
CA GLY A 174 -32.84 -11.58 -27.13
C GLY A 174 -32.24 -12.51 -28.17
#